data_df0f2c9d020df6cf9c57e2a45cdad1e7
#
_entry.id   df0f2c9d020df6cf9c57e2a45cdad1e7
#
_cell.length_a   1.000
_cell.length_b   1.000
_cell.length_c   1.000
_cell.angle_alpha   90.00
_cell.angle_beta   90.00
_cell.angle_gamma   90.00
#
_symmetry.space_group_name_H-M   'P 1'
#
loop_
_entity.id
_entity.type
_entity.pdbx_description
1 polymer ?
#
loop_
_entity_poly.entity_id
_entity_poly.type
_entity_poly.pdbx_seq_one_letter_code
_entity_poly.pdbx_strand_id
1 'polypeptide(L)'
;MTAESDNHHLWRFVTNHAHVLAVIADDPLVRLRDVAETVGITERAAVGIVADLEAAGYITKTRVGRRNQYVVHHELPLRHPQHRHRTVGALLAFLKAPAKGGT
;
A
#
# COMPACT_ATOMS: atom_id res chain seq x y z
N MET A 1 -27.48 10.09 -3.69
CA MET A 1 -26.92 9.93 -3.58
C MET A 1 -26.43 10.07 -3.50
N THR A 2 -26.10 10.36 -3.46
CA THR A 2 -25.38 10.42 -3.49
C THR A 2 -24.90 9.86 -3.17
N ALA A 3 -24.95 9.53 -2.94
CA ALA A 3 -24.39 9.00 -2.49
C ALA A 3 -23.58 8.74 -2.64
N GLU A 4 -23.30 8.96 -3.02
CA GLU A 4 -22.40 8.85 -3.19
C GLU A 4 -21.65 9.24 -2.57
N SER A 5 -21.66 9.71 -2.46
CA SER A 5 -20.86 10.38 -1.95
C SER A 5 -20.63 9.98 -0.68
N ASP A 6 -21.19 9.89 0.01
CA ASP A 6 -20.97 9.52 1.17
C ASP A 6 -20.52 8.35 1.17
N ASN A 7 -20.34 8.05 0.40
CA ASN A 7 -19.90 7.00 0.25
C ASN A 7 -18.64 6.83 0.37
N HIS A 8 -18.03 7.65 0.51
CA HIS A 8 -16.74 7.54 0.67
C HIS A 8 -16.45 6.82 1.88
N HIS A 9 -17.16 6.80 2.77
CA HIS A 9 -16.98 5.87 3.76
C HIS A 9 -17.49 4.60 3.25
N LEU A 10 -17.49 4.50 1.98
CA LEU A 10 -17.88 3.29 1.39
C LEU A 10 -16.94 2.22 1.76
N TRP A 11 -17.45 1.03 1.94
CA TRP A 11 -16.58 -0.10 2.23
C TRP A 11 -15.73 -0.44 1.01
N ARG A 12 -14.60 -1.06 1.27
CA ARG A 12 -13.66 -1.46 0.22
C ARG A 12 -13.30 -2.91 0.39
N PHE A 13 -12.97 -3.55 -0.71
CA PHE A 13 -12.54 -4.93 -0.64
C PHE A 13 -11.17 -5.07 -0.01
N VAL A 14 -10.32 -4.07 -0.14
CA VAL A 14 -9.00 -4.10 0.49
C VAL A 14 -8.80 -2.83 1.28
N THR A 15 -7.98 -2.92 2.30
CA THR A 15 -7.76 -1.81 3.22
C THR A 15 -6.83 -0.78 2.62
N ASN A 16 -6.77 0.38 3.28
CA ASN A 16 -5.79 1.39 2.88
C ASN A 16 -4.36 0.90 3.10
N HIS A 17 -4.14 0.01 4.06
CA HIS A 17 -2.81 -0.58 4.23
C HIS A 17 -2.40 -1.33 2.97
N ALA A 18 -3.32 -2.09 2.38
CA ALA A 18 -3.03 -2.79 1.14
C ALA A 18 -2.77 -1.83 0.00
N HIS A 19 -3.55 -0.76 -0.09
CA HIS A 19 -3.36 0.22 -1.16
C HIS A 19 -2.02 0.94 -1.02
N VAL A 20 -1.65 1.34 0.19
CA VAL A 20 -0.38 2.01 0.41
C VAL A 20 0.78 1.09 0.04
N LEU A 21 0.70 -0.17 0.47
CA LEU A 21 1.75 -1.13 0.15
C LEU A 21 1.88 -1.35 -1.35
N ALA A 22 0.76 -1.38 -2.07
CA ALA A 22 0.78 -1.56 -3.51
C ALA A 22 1.46 -0.38 -4.21
N VAL A 23 1.20 0.84 -3.75
CA VAL A 23 1.84 2.02 -4.33
C VAL A 23 3.34 1.99 -4.09
N ILE A 24 3.76 1.61 -2.89
CA ILE A 24 5.18 1.52 -2.55
C ILE A 24 5.86 0.42 -3.37
N ALA A 25 5.19 -0.70 -3.57
CA ALA A 25 5.76 -1.78 -4.36
C ALA A 25 5.98 -1.37 -5.81
N ASP A 26 5.08 -0.53 -6.33
CA ASP A 26 5.19 -0.03 -7.69
C ASP A 26 6.33 0.98 -7.84
N ASP A 27 6.58 1.76 -6.80
CA ASP A 27 7.63 2.79 -6.84
C ASP A 27 8.30 2.88 -5.47
N PRO A 28 9.37 2.12 -5.28
CA PRO A 28 10.04 2.07 -3.97
C PRO A 28 10.63 3.39 -3.49
N LEU A 29 10.74 4.38 -4.36
CA LEU A 29 11.24 5.70 -3.99
C LEU A 29 10.13 6.73 -3.86
N VAL A 30 8.89 6.30 -3.86
CA VAL A 30 7.75 7.20 -3.82
C VAL A 30 7.75 8.01 -2.52
N ARG A 31 7.34 9.26 -2.62
CA ARG A 31 7.22 10.12 -1.44
C ARG A 31 5.89 9.87 -0.76
N LEU A 32 5.88 10.03 0.56
CA LEU A 32 4.64 9.79 1.30
C LEU A 32 3.51 10.71 0.87
N ARG A 33 3.84 11.94 0.46
CA ARG A 33 2.82 12.84 -0.05
C ARG A 33 2.15 12.25 -1.30
N ASP A 34 2.96 11.64 -2.16
CA ASP A 34 2.43 11.06 -3.39
C ASP A 34 1.66 9.77 -3.11
N VAL A 35 2.10 9.00 -2.11
CA VAL A 35 1.33 7.84 -1.66
C VAL A 35 -0.04 8.27 -1.20
N ALA A 36 -0.09 9.29 -0.36
CA ALA A 36 -1.34 9.78 0.19
C ALA A 36 -2.28 10.24 -0.93
N GLU A 37 -1.74 10.98 -1.88
CA GLU A 37 -2.52 11.49 -2.98
C GLU A 37 -3.08 10.36 -3.84
N THR A 38 -2.25 9.37 -4.14
CA THR A 38 -2.67 8.25 -4.98
C THR A 38 -3.75 7.42 -4.29
N VAL A 39 -3.60 7.18 -3.00
CA VAL A 39 -4.55 6.35 -2.26
C VAL A 39 -5.81 7.14 -1.88
N GLY A 40 -5.69 8.46 -1.77
CA GLY A 40 -6.83 9.29 -1.40
C GLY A 40 -6.97 9.45 0.11
N ILE A 41 -5.86 9.53 0.80
CA ILE A 41 -5.83 9.73 2.25
C ILE A 41 -4.92 10.91 2.57
N THR A 42 -4.93 11.33 3.82
CA THR A 42 -4.03 12.42 4.22
C THR A 42 -2.60 11.90 4.32
N GLU A 43 -1.66 12.82 4.23
CA GLU A 43 -0.26 12.44 4.40
C GLU A 43 -0.01 11.87 5.79
N ARG A 44 -0.67 12.42 6.80
CA ARG A 44 -0.55 11.93 8.15
C ARG A 44 -1.02 10.48 8.27
N ALA A 45 -2.13 10.15 7.60
CA ALA A 45 -2.62 8.79 7.60
C ALA A 45 -1.63 7.87 6.90
N ALA A 46 -1.03 8.33 5.80
CA ALA A 46 -0.04 7.54 5.10
C ALA A 46 1.17 7.25 5.97
N VAL A 47 1.62 8.25 6.74
CA VAL A 47 2.73 8.06 7.68
C VAL A 47 2.41 6.95 8.68
N GLY A 48 1.20 6.97 9.23
CA GLY A 48 0.79 5.95 10.19
C GLY A 48 0.74 4.57 9.59
N ILE A 49 0.22 4.47 8.38
CA ILE A 49 0.13 3.18 7.69
C ILE A 49 1.52 2.63 7.38
N VAL A 50 2.43 3.48 6.90
CA VAL A 50 3.79 3.05 6.62
C VAL A 50 4.47 2.57 7.90
N ALA A 51 4.23 3.25 9.02
CA ALA A 51 4.78 2.82 10.29
C ALA A 51 4.24 1.44 10.69
N ASP A 52 2.97 1.20 10.46
CA ASP A 52 2.36 -0.10 10.73
C ASP A 52 3.00 -1.18 9.88
N LEU A 53 3.17 -0.91 8.59
CA LEU A 53 3.74 -1.90 7.67
C LEU A 53 5.20 -2.21 8.03
N GLU A 54 5.94 -1.19 8.43
CA GLU A 54 7.31 -1.37 8.83
C GLU A 54 7.40 -2.17 10.12
N ALA A 55 6.58 -1.85 11.10
CA ALA A 55 6.56 -2.54 12.38
C ALA A 55 6.19 -4.01 12.21
N ALA A 56 5.31 -4.31 11.27
CA ALA A 56 4.88 -5.67 11.01
C ALA A 56 5.86 -6.45 10.14
N GLY A 57 6.89 -5.79 9.63
CA GLY A 57 7.94 -6.46 8.86
C GLY A 57 7.65 -6.55 7.38
N TYR A 58 6.59 -5.93 6.88
CA TYR A 58 6.27 -6.03 5.46
C TYR A 58 7.13 -5.13 4.60
N ILE A 59 7.68 -4.05 5.16
CA ILE A 59 8.61 -3.20 4.44
C ILE A 59 9.81 -2.87 5.32
N THR A 60 10.92 -2.61 4.67
CA THR A 60 12.12 -2.07 5.30
C THR A 60 12.41 -0.73 4.63
N LYS A 61 12.72 0.27 5.45
CA LYS A 61 12.99 1.60 4.97
C LYS A 61 14.48 1.90 5.11
N THR A 62 15.11 2.33 4.02
CA THR A 62 16.50 2.77 4.06
C THR A 62 16.58 4.16 3.48
N ARG A 63 17.66 4.86 3.82
CA ARG A 63 17.85 6.20 3.35
C ARG A 63 18.78 6.19 2.15
N VAL A 64 18.36 6.85 1.06
CA VAL A 64 19.19 6.99 -0.13
C VAL A 64 19.22 8.47 -0.46
N GLY A 65 20.32 9.13 -0.12
CA GLY A 65 20.39 10.56 -0.25
C GLY A 65 19.37 11.22 0.66
N ARG A 66 18.49 12.00 0.08
CA ARG A 66 17.43 12.69 0.85
C ARG A 66 16.13 11.95 0.82
N ARG A 67 16.10 10.80 0.21
CA ARG A 67 14.86 10.06 0.04
C ARG A 67 14.91 8.77 0.82
N ASN A 68 13.73 8.29 1.17
CA ASN A 68 13.59 6.95 1.70
C ASN A 68 13.37 5.99 0.55
N GLN A 69 14.01 4.84 0.64
CA GLN A 69 13.76 3.76 -0.29
C GLN A 69 13.15 2.61 0.49
N TYR A 70 12.11 2.02 -0.06
CA TYR A 70 11.40 0.95 0.62
C TYR A 70 11.70 -0.37 -0.06
N VAL A 71 11.86 -1.41 0.74
CA VAL A 71 11.96 -2.78 0.25
C VAL A 71 10.75 -3.52 0.76
N VAL A 72 9.98 -4.09 -0.15
CA VAL A 72 8.79 -4.85 0.20
C VAL A 72 9.16 -6.31 0.32
N HIS A 73 8.72 -6.94 1.41
CA HIS A 73 9.02 -8.35 1.66
C HIS A 73 7.86 -9.19 1.17
N HIS A 74 7.90 -9.52 -0.10
CA HIS A 74 6.80 -10.19 -0.81
C HIS A 74 6.51 -11.60 -0.30
N GLU A 75 7.47 -12.22 0.33
CA GLU A 75 7.34 -13.61 0.74
C GLU A 75 6.55 -13.79 2.02
N LEU A 76 6.26 -12.71 2.73
CA LEU A 76 5.57 -12.82 4.01
C LEU A 76 4.11 -13.18 3.85
N PRO A 77 3.57 -13.96 4.78
CA PRO A 77 2.15 -14.34 4.70
C PRO A 77 1.25 -13.19 5.07
N LEU A 78 0.01 -13.23 4.58
CA LEU A 78 -1.00 -12.30 5.01
C LEU A 78 -1.29 -12.51 6.49
N ARG A 79 -1.68 -11.45 7.17
CA ARG A 79 -1.77 -11.45 8.63
C ARG A 79 -2.95 -12.24 9.16
N HIS A 80 -4.07 -12.17 8.48
CA HIS A 80 -5.26 -12.84 8.99
C HIS A 80 -5.07 -14.36 8.91
N PRO A 81 -5.36 -15.11 9.96
CA PRO A 81 -5.12 -16.56 9.94
C PRO A 81 -5.80 -17.28 8.78
N GLN A 82 -6.94 -16.79 8.36
CA GLN A 82 -7.68 -17.40 7.26
C GLN A 82 -6.93 -17.29 5.93
N HIS A 83 -6.02 -16.32 5.81
CA HIS A 83 -5.31 -16.06 4.57
C HIS A 83 -3.81 -16.34 4.69
N ARG A 84 -3.39 -16.97 5.78
CA ARG A 84 -1.99 -17.16 6.06
C ARG A 84 -1.28 -18.03 5.04
N HIS A 85 -2.02 -18.80 4.27
CA HIS A 85 -1.45 -19.63 3.21
C HIS A 85 -1.11 -18.84 1.95
N ARG A 86 -1.43 -17.54 1.94
CA ARG A 86 -1.13 -16.67 0.82
C ARG A 86 -0.10 -15.65 1.22
N THR A 87 0.73 -15.22 0.27
CA THR A 87 1.76 -14.21 0.55
C THR A 87 1.25 -12.83 0.20
N VAL A 88 1.88 -11.83 0.81
CA VAL A 88 1.57 -10.46 0.48
C VAL A 88 1.95 -10.17 -0.97
N GLY A 89 2.98 -10.85 -1.48
CA GLY A 89 3.36 -10.69 -2.89
C GLY A 89 2.25 -11.10 -3.84
N ALA A 90 1.54 -12.17 -3.51
CA ALA A 90 0.41 -12.61 -4.34
C ALA A 90 -0.69 -11.55 -4.36
N LEU A 91 -0.98 -10.96 -3.21
CA LEU A 91 -1.97 -9.90 -3.14
C LEU A 91 -1.53 -8.69 -3.97
N LEU A 92 -0.27 -8.30 -3.84
CA LEU A 92 0.23 -7.15 -4.58
C LEU A 92 0.21 -7.38 -6.07
N ALA A 93 0.52 -8.60 -6.52
CA ALA A 93 0.45 -8.93 -7.92
C ALA A 93 -0.97 -8.77 -8.46
N PHE A 94 -1.95 -9.17 -7.65
CA PHE A 94 -3.35 -9.04 -8.01
C PHE A 94 -3.77 -7.58 -8.10
N LEU A 95 -3.22 -6.74 -7.22
CA LEU A 95 -3.58 -5.32 -7.16
C LEU A 95 -2.74 -4.45 -8.08
N LYS A 96 -1.81 -5.05 -8.82
CA LYS A 96 -0.89 -4.27 -9.62
C LYS A 96 -1.63 -3.43 -10.64
N ALA A 97 -1.17 -2.19 -10.80
CA ALA A 97 -1.77 -1.29 -11.77
C ALA A 97 -1.62 -1.82 -13.18
N PRO A 98 -2.55 -1.51 -14.08
CA PRO A 98 -2.42 -1.94 -15.47
C PRO A 98 -1.14 -1.38 -16.08
N ALA A 99 -0.58 -2.13 -17.01
CA ALA A 99 0.64 -1.73 -17.68
C ALA A 99 0.42 -0.40 -18.39
N LYS A 100 1.41 0.49 -18.27
CA LYS A 100 1.33 1.72 -18.97
C LYS A 100 1.38 1.51 -20.44
N GLY A 101 0.59 2.25 -21.12
CA GLY A 101 0.58 2.15 -22.57
C GLY A 101 0.02 0.87 -23.04
N GLY A 102 0.01 -0.10 -22.22
CA GLY A 102 -0.57 -1.35 -22.61
C GLY A 102 -2.02 -1.33 -22.32
N THR A 103 -2.38 -0.34 -21.72
CA THR A 103 -3.70 -0.28 -21.36
C THR A 103 -4.75 -0.26 -22.15
#